data_ab66ea2a3b0e868b1f265fd420fc6791
#
_entry.id   ab66ea2a3b0e868b1f265fd420fc6791
#
_cell.length_a   1.000
_cell.length_b   1.000
_cell.length_c   1.000
_cell.angle_alpha   90.00
_cell.angle_beta   90.00
_cell.angle_gamma   90.00
#
_symmetry.space_group_name_H-M   'P 1'
#
loop_
_entity.id
_entity.type
_entity.pdbx_description
1 polymer ?
#
loop_
_entity_poly.entity_id
_entity_poly.type
_entity_poly.pdbx_seq_one_letter_code
_entity_poly.pdbx_strand_id
1 'polypeptide(L)'
;AYIGTSAFNSSYDNIAYVSYMYGSLGSISSARENTNNSTIKTTIDNWYISNLEAKGYTKYLSTTAVYCNDRSISSDSINFGAFTRLGTNKTPSYDCAATEDKFTVDTSTGNGKLTYPIALMTADEVSFAGGLYGANTPTWYYYNSVNDSSTGSKFWWLLSPLDSSTSGSSMFIVRGSSNPGRLNYNYVNSNNGVRPALSLKSCVKYSSGDGSANEPYTIKETETGC
;
A
#
# COMPACT_ATOMS: atom_id res chain seq x y z
N ALA A 1 -9.07 -7.28 -1.45
CA ALA A 1 -9.27 -8.06 -2.69
C ALA A 1 -8.01 -7.94 -3.57
N TYR A 2 -7.70 -8.98 -4.33
CA TYR A 2 -6.70 -8.95 -5.39
C TYR A 2 -7.35 -8.41 -6.67
N ILE A 3 -6.76 -7.37 -7.28
CA ILE A 3 -7.37 -6.71 -8.44
C ILE A 3 -6.60 -6.93 -9.76
N GLY A 4 -5.52 -7.69 -9.74
CA GLY A 4 -4.66 -7.95 -10.88
C GLY A 4 -3.20 -7.73 -10.57
N THR A 5 -2.38 -7.56 -11.60
CA THR A 5 -0.94 -7.29 -11.48
C THR A 5 -0.59 -5.95 -12.12
N SER A 6 0.44 -5.30 -11.60
CA SER A 6 1.02 -4.06 -12.15
C SER A 6 2.48 -3.93 -11.73
N ALA A 7 3.27 -3.21 -12.50
CA ALA A 7 4.48 -2.60 -11.96
C ALA A 7 4.10 -1.52 -10.94
N PHE A 8 4.95 -1.27 -9.95
CA PHE A 8 4.78 -0.10 -9.08
C PHE A 8 5.08 1.19 -9.87
N ASN A 9 6.17 1.18 -10.61
CA ASN A 9 6.50 2.21 -11.60
C ASN A 9 7.12 1.59 -12.86
N SER A 10 7.09 2.31 -13.99
CA SER A 10 7.54 1.82 -15.28
C SER A 10 9.06 1.69 -15.41
N SER A 11 9.83 2.42 -14.60
CA SER A 11 11.29 2.35 -14.54
C SER A 11 11.75 2.27 -13.08
N TYR A 12 13.01 1.88 -12.86
CA TYR A 12 13.59 1.63 -11.53
C TYR A 12 14.93 2.35 -11.29
N ASP A 13 15.39 3.10 -12.26
CA ASP A 13 16.70 3.74 -12.32
C ASP A 13 16.75 5.11 -11.61
N ASN A 14 15.72 5.46 -10.86
CA ASN A 14 15.66 6.73 -10.15
C ASN A 14 14.93 6.58 -8.80
N ILE A 15 15.44 7.27 -7.79
CA ILE A 15 14.88 7.28 -6.44
C ILE A 15 13.42 7.76 -6.40
N ALA A 16 13.01 8.63 -7.31
CA ALA A 16 11.64 9.10 -7.40
C ALA A 16 10.62 7.98 -7.67
N TYR A 17 11.05 6.88 -8.28
CA TYR A 17 10.16 5.78 -8.66
C TYR A 17 9.66 4.90 -7.49
N VAL A 18 10.17 5.10 -6.26
CA VAL A 18 9.55 4.52 -5.06
C VAL A 18 8.33 5.31 -4.58
N SER A 19 7.94 6.35 -5.29
CA SER A 19 6.84 7.23 -4.90
C SER A 19 5.51 6.75 -5.48
N TYR A 20 4.46 6.81 -4.65
CA TYR A 20 3.07 6.59 -5.10
C TYR A 20 2.61 7.68 -6.09
N MET A 21 3.03 8.92 -5.81
CA MET A 21 3.08 10.02 -6.78
C MET A 21 4.44 10.70 -6.68
N TYR A 22 4.94 11.22 -7.79
CA TYR A 22 6.23 11.91 -7.81
C TYR A 22 6.13 13.24 -8.61
N GLY A 23 7.05 14.15 -8.35
CA GLY A 23 7.25 15.36 -9.14
C GLY A 23 8.31 15.13 -10.20
N SER A 24 9.47 15.79 -10.04
CA SER A 24 10.63 15.63 -10.91
C SER A 24 11.48 14.42 -10.46
N LEU A 25 12.23 13.86 -11.42
CA LEU A 25 13.23 12.83 -11.14
C LEU A 25 14.48 13.44 -10.47
N GLY A 26 15.29 12.62 -9.84
CA GLY A 26 16.62 12.97 -9.34
C GLY A 26 16.74 12.97 -7.81
N SER A 27 15.76 13.45 -7.05
CA SER A 27 15.82 13.46 -5.59
C SER A 27 14.46 13.18 -4.95
N ILE A 28 14.47 12.76 -3.68
CA ILE A 28 13.22 12.63 -2.91
C ILE A 28 12.55 13.99 -2.68
N SER A 29 13.32 15.05 -2.52
CA SER A 29 12.76 16.40 -2.38
C SER A 29 11.93 16.79 -3.62
N SER A 30 12.48 16.61 -4.82
CA SER A 30 11.77 16.86 -6.07
C SER A 30 10.58 15.89 -6.26
N ALA A 31 10.75 14.63 -5.89
CA ALA A 31 9.69 13.63 -5.99
C ALA A 31 8.48 13.99 -5.10
N ARG A 32 8.70 14.63 -3.94
CA ARG A 32 7.65 15.06 -3.01
C ARG A 32 6.71 16.16 -3.54
N GLU A 33 6.95 16.72 -4.71
CA GLU A 33 5.99 17.62 -5.38
C GLU A 33 4.68 16.90 -5.74
N ASN A 34 4.71 15.56 -5.92
CA ASN A 34 3.54 14.71 -6.11
C ASN A 34 2.61 15.15 -7.24
N THR A 35 3.17 15.44 -8.41
CA THR A 35 2.41 15.94 -9.57
C THR A 35 2.08 14.86 -10.60
N ASN A 36 2.84 13.75 -10.61
CA ASN A 36 2.69 12.64 -11.54
C ASN A 36 2.28 11.36 -10.82
N ASN A 37 1.34 10.62 -11.37
CA ASN A 37 0.96 9.31 -10.84
C ASN A 37 2.01 8.26 -11.19
N SER A 38 2.29 7.36 -10.25
CA SER A 38 2.97 6.09 -10.55
C SER A 38 2.07 5.18 -11.38
N THR A 39 2.65 4.14 -11.98
CA THR A 39 1.91 3.12 -12.74
C THR A 39 0.86 2.45 -11.85
N ILE A 40 1.24 2.08 -10.61
CA ILE A 40 0.33 1.41 -9.69
C ILE A 40 -0.82 2.32 -9.24
N LYS A 41 -0.55 3.61 -9.02
CA LYS A 41 -1.61 4.56 -8.68
C LYS A 41 -2.64 4.67 -9.80
N THR A 42 -2.20 4.80 -11.03
CA THR A 42 -3.09 4.82 -12.20
C THR A 42 -3.93 3.53 -12.29
N THR A 43 -3.32 2.37 -12.04
CA THR A 43 -4.01 1.07 -12.02
C THR A 43 -5.10 1.02 -10.94
N ILE A 44 -4.79 1.49 -9.73
CA ILE A 44 -5.72 1.51 -8.59
C ILE A 44 -6.86 2.50 -8.82
N ASP A 45 -6.56 3.70 -9.33
CA ASP A 45 -7.56 4.72 -9.63
C ASP A 45 -8.57 4.23 -10.69
N ASN A 46 -8.09 3.60 -11.75
CA ASN A 46 -8.98 3.02 -12.79
C ASN A 46 -9.87 1.90 -12.23
N TRP A 47 -9.33 1.07 -11.36
CA TRP A 47 -10.12 0.05 -10.68
C TRP A 47 -11.18 0.67 -9.76
N TYR A 48 -10.82 1.72 -9.01
CA TYR A 48 -11.75 2.45 -8.13
C TYR A 48 -12.94 3.00 -8.90
N ILE A 49 -12.69 3.68 -10.02
CA ILE A 49 -13.74 4.24 -10.87
C ILE A 49 -14.72 3.14 -11.29
N SER A 50 -14.20 2.03 -11.80
CA SER A 50 -15.03 0.95 -12.38
C SER A 50 -15.76 0.11 -11.33
N ASN A 51 -15.22 -0.03 -10.11
CA ASN A 51 -15.71 -0.98 -9.12
C ASN A 51 -16.34 -0.36 -7.87
N LEU A 52 -16.02 0.88 -7.57
CA LEU A 52 -16.57 1.57 -6.41
C LEU A 52 -17.43 2.77 -6.82
N GLU A 53 -16.91 3.66 -7.65
CA GLU A 53 -17.62 4.85 -8.08
C GLU A 53 -18.81 4.51 -8.98
N ALA A 54 -18.60 3.77 -10.05
CA ALA A 54 -19.65 3.34 -10.98
C ALA A 54 -20.76 2.51 -10.31
N LYS A 55 -20.46 1.89 -9.15
CA LYS A 55 -21.42 1.08 -8.38
C LYS A 55 -22.03 1.84 -7.19
N GLY A 56 -21.71 3.12 -7.00
CA GLY A 56 -22.24 3.96 -5.93
C GLY A 56 -21.75 3.64 -4.52
N TYR A 57 -20.60 2.94 -4.38
CA TYR A 57 -20.05 2.56 -3.08
C TYR A 57 -19.20 3.66 -2.42
N THR A 58 -18.93 4.75 -3.13
CA THR A 58 -18.13 5.89 -2.61
C THR A 58 -18.72 6.50 -1.35
N LYS A 59 -20.03 6.46 -1.19
CA LYS A 59 -20.75 6.98 -0.02
C LYS A 59 -20.35 6.32 1.31
N TYR A 60 -19.77 5.12 1.28
CA TYR A 60 -19.30 4.39 2.47
C TYR A 60 -17.84 4.68 2.82
N LEU A 61 -17.09 5.31 1.92
CA LEU A 61 -15.64 5.46 2.05
C LEU A 61 -15.26 6.72 2.83
N SER A 62 -14.25 6.59 3.68
CA SER A 62 -13.64 7.72 4.37
C SER A 62 -12.73 8.49 3.42
N THR A 63 -12.90 9.80 3.32
CA THR A 63 -12.04 10.72 2.56
C THR A 63 -10.92 11.30 3.41
N THR A 64 -10.92 11.04 4.74
CA THR A 64 -9.91 11.55 5.69
C THR A 64 -8.83 10.54 6.03
N ALA A 65 -8.87 9.35 5.41
CA ALA A 65 -7.84 8.33 5.60
C ALA A 65 -6.49 8.80 5.07
N VAL A 66 -5.43 8.53 5.84
CA VAL A 66 -4.04 8.83 5.47
C VAL A 66 -3.37 7.55 4.98
N TYR A 67 -2.75 7.61 3.81
CA TYR A 67 -1.93 6.54 3.24
C TYR A 67 -0.49 7.01 3.20
N CYS A 68 0.36 6.39 4.01
CA CYS A 68 1.74 6.84 4.18
C CYS A 68 2.69 6.18 3.17
N ASN A 69 3.24 6.97 2.25
CA ASN A 69 4.38 6.57 1.43
C ASN A 69 5.65 7.21 2.03
N ASP A 70 6.10 6.71 3.19
CA ASP A 70 7.23 7.25 3.95
C ASP A 70 8.53 7.18 3.16
N ARG A 71 8.93 8.30 2.57
CA ARG A 71 10.15 8.47 1.79
C ARG A 71 11.29 9.07 2.61
N SER A 72 11.27 8.89 3.93
CA SER A 72 12.41 9.23 4.77
C SER A 72 13.58 8.30 4.47
N ILE A 73 14.75 8.88 4.21
CA ILE A 73 15.98 8.15 3.92
C ILE A 73 16.72 7.88 5.23
N SER A 74 17.21 6.67 5.41
CA SER A 74 18.05 6.29 6.54
C SER A 74 19.46 6.90 6.44
N SER A 75 20.25 6.79 7.50
CA SER A 75 21.59 7.36 7.58
C SER A 75 22.57 6.79 6.55
N ASP A 76 22.30 5.62 5.97
CA ASP A 76 23.12 5.02 4.92
C ASP A 76 22.86 5.59 3.51
N SER A 77 21.88 6.48 3.37
CA SER A 77 21.46 7.13 2.13
C SER A 77 20.99 6.16 1.01
N ILE A 78 20.76 4.90 1.34
CA ILE A 78 20.33 3.84 0.41
C ILE A 78 18.97 3.32 0.83
N ASN A 79 18.81 2.98 2.12
CA ASN A 79 17.58 2.42 2.66
C ASN A 79 16.60 3.51 3.09
N PHE A 80 15.32 3.18 3.06
CA PHE A 80 14.27 4.03 3.60
C PHE A 80 13.94 3.68 5.06
N GLY A 81 13.29 4.60 5.75
CA GLY A 81 12.95 4.46 7.17
C GLY A 81 12.17 3.18 7.49
N ALA A 82 11.29 2.74 6.59
CA ALA A 82 10.58 1.48 6.75
C ALA A 82 11.53 0.27 6.83
N PHE A 83 12.62 0.24 6.04
CA PHE A 83 13.61 -0.85 6.15
C PHE A 83 14.34 -0.82 7.50
N THR A 84 14.72 0.34 7.97
CA THR A 84 15.36 0.48 9.30
C THR A 84 14.43 -0.02 10.40
N ARG A 85 13.14 0.39 10.38
CA ARG A 85 12.15 -0.06 11.36
C ARG A 85 11.92 -1.57 11.31
N LEU A 86 11.67 -2.12 10.14
CA LEU A 86 11.18 -3.50 9.98
C LEU A 86 12.29 -4.52 9.74
N GLY A 87 13.33 -4.12 9.01
CA GLY A 87 14.47 -4.99 8.68
C GLY A 87 15.47 -5.09 9.84
N THR A 88 15.78 -3.97 10.45
CA THR A 88 16.83 -3.88 11.50
C THR A 88 16.24 -3.90 12.91
N ASN A 89 15.40 -2.93 13.23
CA ASN A 89 14.96 -2.69 14.62
C ASN A 89 13.77 -3.58 15.06
N LYS A 90 12.99 -4.11 14.12
CA LYS A 90 11.75 -4.88 14.36
C LYS A 90 10.70 -4.08 15.15
N THR A 91 10.64 -2.77 14.91
CA THR A 91 9.74 -1.82 15.59
C THR A 91 8.88 -1.09 14.55
N PRO A 92 7.75 -1.69 14.11
CA PRO A 92 6.83 -1.03 13.20
C PRO A 92 6.24 0.25 13.82
N SER A 93 5.89 1.24 12.98
CA SER A 93 5.28 2.51 13.40
C SER A 93 4.21 2.94 12.41
N TYR A 94 3.15 3.57 12.93
CA TYR A 94 2.17 4.30 12.10
C TYR A 94 2.59 5.75 11.82
N ASP A 95 3.73 6.19 12.33
CA ASP A 95 4.21 7.54 12.12
C ASP A 95 4.55 7.79 10.65
N CYS A 96 4.07 8.92 10.15
CA CYS A 96 4.35 9.44 8.84
C CYS A 96 4.82 10.88 9.00
N ALA A 97 6.12 11.10 9.04
CA ALA A 97 6.68 12.38 9.48
C ALA A 97 6.40 13.51 8.50
N ALA A 98 6.69 13.31 7.21
CA ALA A 98 6.56 14.35 6.19
C ALA A 98 5.10 14.47 5.71
N THR A 99 4.57 15.68 5.65
CA THR A 99 3.22 15.93 5.13
C THR A 99 3.08 15.50 3.68
N GLU A 100 4.11 15.69 2.87
CA GLU A 100 4.16 15.31 1.46
C GLU A 100 4.04 13.80 1.25
N ASP A 101 4.38 13.00 2.26
CA ASP A 101 4.31 11.53 2.25
C ASP A 101 2.96 11.01 2.77
N LYS A 102 2.12 11.89 3.36
CA LYS A 102 0.76 11.58 3.83
C LYS A 102 -0.24 11.78 2.70
N PHE A 103 -0.48 10.75 1.92
CA PHE A 103 -1.44 10.82 0.83
C PHE A 103 -2.88 10.81 1.35
N THR A 104 -3.62 11.86 1.03
CA THR A 104 -5.01 12.10 1.46
C THR A 104 -5.81 12.74 0.32
N VAL A 105 -7.14 12.68 0.39
CA VAL A 105 -8.02 13.44 -0.50
C VAL A 105 -8.13 14.90 -0.06
N ASP A 106 -8.22 15.12 1.24
CA ASP A 106 -8.28 16.48 1.81
C ASP A 106 -6.89 16.96 2.28
N THR A 107 -6.76 18.27 2.49
CA THR A 107 -5.51 18.91 2.93
C THR A 107 -5.41 19.09 4.44
N SER A 108 -6.42 18.67 5.22
CA SER A 108 -6.44 18.89 6.66
C SER A 108 -5.55 17.91 7.43
N THR A 109 -5.39 16.70 6.89
CA THR A 109 -4.65 15.60 7.52
C THR A 109 -3.40 15.18 6.77
N GLY A 110 -3.24 15.62 5.52
CA GLY A 110 -2.11 15.26 4.67
C GLY A 110 -1.94 16.17 3.46
N ASN A 111 -1.43 15.62 2.36
CA ASN A 111 -1.00 16.38 1.19
C ASN A 111 -2.13 16.75 0.21
N GLY A 112 -3.33 16.19 0.35
CA GLY A 112 -4.47 16.46 -0.54
C GLY A 112 -4.25 16.07 -2.01
N LYS A 113 -3.34 15.14 -2.30
CA LYS A 113 -2.98 14.78 -3.69
C LYS A 113 -3.76 13.59 -4.25
N LEU A 114 -4.55 12.90 -3.43
CA LEU A 114 -5.38 11.82 -3.92
C LEU A 114 -6.67 12.35 -4.54
N THR A 115 -6.99 11.87 -5.73
CA THR A 115 -8.32 12.03 -6.33
C THR A 115 -9.32 11.09 -5.67
N TYR A 116 -8.91 9.89 -5.34
CA TYR A 116 -9.73 8.84 -4.74
C TYR A 116 -9.13 8.35 -3.42
N PRO A 117 -9.96 8.05 -2.38
CA PRO A 117 -9.51 7.62 -1.06
C PRO A 117 -9.08 6.14 -1.04
N ILE A 118 -8.09 5.81 -1.84
CA ILE A 118 -7.59 4.44 -2.01
C ILE A 118 -6.08 4.45 -2.28
N ALA A 119 -5.37 3.50 -1.69
CA ALA A 119 -3.95 3.28 -1.97
C ALA A 119 -3.57 1.83 -1.67
N LEU A 120 -2.36 1.58 -1.17
CA LEU A 120 -1.89 0.28 -0.71
C LEU A 120 -1.66 0.31 0.81
N MET A 121 -1.62 -0.86 1.44
CA MET A 121 -1.13 -1.01 2.81
C MET A 121 0.37 -0.69 2.88
N THR A 122 0.80 -0.15 4.01
CA THR A 122 2.22 -0.01 4.34
C THR A 122 2.83 -1.32 4.83
N ALA A 123 4.15 -1.44 4.80
CA ALA A 123 4.85 -2.58 5.38
C ALA A 123 4.74 -2.60 6.92
N ASP A 124 4.63 -1.43 7.53
CA ASP A 124 4.39 -1.29 8.97
C ASP A 124 3.02 -1.84 9.37
N GLU A 125 1.94 -1.52 8.64
CA GLU A 125 0.60 -2.10 8.84
C GLU A 125 0.59 -3.62 8.71
N VAL A 126 1.27 -4.14 7.71
CA VAL A 126 1.44 -5.60 7.53
C VAL A 126 2.23 -6.21 8.68
N SER A 127 3.25 -5.51 9.19
CA SER A 127 4.03 -5.97 10.35
C SER A 127 3.21 -6.00 11.63
N PHE A 128 2.36 -5.00 11.88
CA PHE A 128 1.40 -5.01 13.00
C PHE A 128 0.39 -6.16 12.88
N ALA A 129 0.01 -6.53 11.67
CA ALA A 129 -0.86 -7.69 11.42
C ALA A 129 -0.14 -9.04 11.55
N GLY A 130 1.16 -9.06 11.82
CA GLY A 130 1.96 -10.27 12.05
C GLY A 130 2.95 -10.65 10.95
N GLY A 131 3.04 -9.86 9.85
CA GLY A 131 4.04 -10.07 8.81
C GLY A 131 5.43 -9.66 9.27
N LEU A 132 6.47 -10.46 8.99
CA LEU A 132 7.85 -10.15 9.38
C LEU A 132 8.77 -10.08 8.16
N TYR A 133 9.69 -9.11 8.19
CA TYR A 133 10.75 -9.03 7.20
C TYR A 133 11.77 -10.15 7.41
N GLY A 134 12.00 -10.91 6.37
CA GLY A 134 12.99 -11.98 6.38
C GLY A 134 12.53 -13.31 7.01
N ALA A 135 11.32 -13.39 7.56
CA ALA A 135 10.80 -14.61 8.20
C ALA A 135 9.36 -14.93 7.77
N ASN A 136 9.00 -16.21 7.80
CA ASN A 136 7.62 -16.65 7.61
C ASN A 136 6.86 -16.57 8.92
N THR A 137 5.62 -16.08 8.86
CA THR A 137 4.70 -16.02 10.01
C THR A 137 3.37 -16.61 9.61
N PRO A 138 3.22 -17.95 9.72
CA PRO A 138 2.06 -18.66 9.20
C PRO A 138 0.75 -18.35 9.93
N THR A 139 0.80 -17.66 11.05
CA THR A 139 -0.37 -17.41 11.91
C THR A 139 -1.10 -16.10 11.57
N TRP A 140 -0.57 -15.26 10.73
CA TRP A 140 -1.25 -14.02 10.39
C TRP A 140 -2.24 -14.19 9.21
N TYR A 141 -3.19 -13.25 9.10
CA TYR A 141 -4.35 -13.32 8.21
C TYR A 141 -4.05 -13.75 6.77
N TYR A 142 -2.98 -13.22 6.17
CA TYR A 142 -2.66 -13.49 4.77
C TYR A 142 -1.95 -14.84 4.52
N TYR A 143 -1.70 -15.62 5.55
CA TYR A 143 -1.13 -16.95 5.42
C TYR A 143 -2.20 -18.02 5.14
N ASN A 144 -3.31 -17.73 4.60
CA ASN A 144 -4.28 -18.78 4.25
C ASN A 144 -4.48 -18.88 2.73
N SER A 145 -4.82 -20.06 2.27
CA SER A 145 -5.00 -20.40 0.86
C SER A 145 -6.11 -19.58 0.17
N VAL A 146 -7.12 -19.17 0.92
CA VAL A 146 -8.27 -18.45 0.37
C VAL A 146 -7.92 -17.03 -0.06
N ASN A 147 -6.88 -16.45 0.53
CA ASN A 147 -6.41 -15.10 0.20
C ASN A 147 -5.30 -15.05 -0.85
N ASP A 148 -5.03 -16.14 -1.56
CA ASP A 148 -3.97 -16.22 -2.58
C ASP A 148 -2.55 -15.98 -2.04
N SER A 149 -2.36 -15.94 -0.74
CA SER A 149 -1.07 -15.62 -0.12
C SER A 149 -0.24 -16.84 0.18
N SER A 150 -0.88 -17.92 0.62
CA SER A 150 -0.20 -19.16 0.98
C SER A 150 -0.05 -20.11 -0.21
N THR A 151 -0.95 -20.06 -1.17
CA THR A 151 -0.95 -20.94 -2.35
C THR A 151 -0.76 -20.20 -3.66
N GLY A 152 -1.01 -18.90 -3.69
CA GLY A 152 -0.77 -18.06 -4.84
C GLY A 152 0.72 -17.86 -5.07
N SER A 153 1.18 -18.00 -6.30
CA SER A 153 2.56 -17.68 -6.70
C SER A 153 2.86 -16.17 -6.69
N LYS A 154 1.88 -15.35 -6.33
CA LYS A 154 1.91 -13.92 -6.55
C LYS A 154 2.38 -13.16 -5.32
N PHE A 155 3.44 -12.40 -5.51
CA PHE A 155 3.83 -11.32 -4.62
C PHE A 155 2.87 -10.16 -4.81
N TRP A 156 2.68 -9.32 -3.81
CA TRP A 156 1.86 -8.13 -3.95
C TRP A 156 2.52 -6.92 -3.29
N TRP A 157 2.28 -5.75 -3.90
CA TRP A 157 2.90 -4.49 -3.54
C TRP A 157 2.41 -3.93 -2.22
N LEU A 158 3.32 -3.27 -1.50
CA LEU A 158 3.04 -2.39 -0.38
C LEU A 158 3.44 -0.96 -0.72
N LEU A 159 2.98 0.00 0.09
CA LEU A 159 3.22 1.42 -0.14
C LEU A 159 4.58 1.91 0.38
N SER A 160 5.26 1.11 1.19
CA SER A 160 6.53 1.48 1.82
C SER A 160 7.71 1.27 0.89
N PRO A 161 8.54 2.29 0.61
CA PRO A 161 9.85 2.15 -0.03
C PRO A 161 10.79 1.29 0.81
N LEU A 162 11.62 0.48 0.15
CA LEU A 162 12.65 -0.30 0.84
C LEU A 162 14.03 0.32 0.66
N ASP A 163 14.50 0.43 -0.58
CA ASP A 163 15.81 0.98 -0.92
C ASP A 163 15.79 1.71 -2.27
N SER A 164 16.84 2.49 -2.49
CA SER A 164 17.19 3.02 -3.81
C SER A 164 18.70 3.16 -3.89
N SER A 165 19.29 2.47 -4.86
CA SER A 165 20.75 2.46 -5.13
C SER A 165 21.00 2.71 -6.62
N THR A 166 22.27 2.72 -7.00
CA THR A 166 22.68 2.79 -8.40
C THR A 166 22.20 1.59 -9.23
N SER A 167 21.85 0.49 -8.57
CA SER A 167 21.32 -0.73 -9.22
C SER A 167 19.79 -0.76 -9.33
N GLY A 168 19.09 0.17 -8.69
CA GLY A 168 17.64 0.31 -8.83
C GLY A 168 16.91 0.69 -7.56
N SER A 169 15.63 0.97 -7.73
CA SER A 169 14.69 1.35 -6.67
C SER A 169 13.73 0.19 -6.37
N SER A 170 13.49 -0.08 -5.08
CA SER A 170 12.68 -1.21 -4.61
C SER A 170 11.61 -0.79 -3.60
N MET A 171 10.49 -1.48 -3.64
CA MET A 171 9.38 -1.37 -2.69
C MET A 171 9.22 -2.65 -1.89
N PHE A 172 8.68 -2.52 -0.69
CA PHE A 172 8.23 -3.69 0.05
C PHE A 172 7.13 -4.44 -0.68
N ILE A 173 7.15 -5.76 -0.54
CA ILE A 173 6.12 -6.68 -0.99
C ILE A 173 5.79 -7.70 0.11
N VAL A 174 4.62 -8.30 0.00
CA VAL A 174 4.30 -9.55 0.69
C VAL A 174 4.52 -10.71 -0.29
N ARG A 175 5.24 -11.73 0.13
CA ARG A 175 5.51 -12.92 -0.69
C ARG A 175 4.34 -13.92 -0.64
N GLY A 176 4.21 -14.68 -1.74
CA GLY A 176 3.31 -15.82 -1.86
C GLY A 176 4.06 -17.16 -1.83
N SER A 177 3.43 -18.20 -2.29
CA SER A 177 3.82 -19.62 -2.45
C SER A 177 4.95 -20.18 -1.58
N SER A 178 6.22 -19.88 -1.87
CA SER A 178 7.35 -20.48 -1.15
C SER A 178 7.62 -19.90 0.23
N ASN A 179 7.13 -18.68 0.49
CA ASN A 179 7.30 -17.95 1.76
C ASN A 179 6.07 -17.10 2.03
N PRO A 180 4.88 -17.70 2.17
CA PRO A 180 3.63 -16.97 2.23
C PRO A 180 3.60 -16.01 3.42
N GLY A 181 3.16 -14.77 3.14
CA GLY A 181 3.04 -13.74 4.15
C GLY A 181 4.34 -13.06 4.58
N ARG A 182 5.50 -13.51 4.10
CA ARG A 182 6.78 -12.90 4.43
C ARG A 182 6.92 -11.53 3.79
N LEU A 183 7.29 -10.52 4.57
CA LEU A 183 7.73 -9.23 4.04
C LEU A 183 9.09 -9.39 3.33
N ASN A 184 9.19 -8.85 2.13
CA ASN A 184 10.38 -8.83 1.31
C ASN A 184 10.31 -7.61 0.38
N TYR A 185 11.10 -7.56 -0.67
CA TYR A 185 11.11 -6.47 -1.64
C TYR A 185 11.13 -6.98 -3.08
N ASN A 186 10.81 -6.08 -4.00
CA ASN A 186 11.05 -6.27 -5.42
C ASN A 186 11.33 -4.92 -6.09
N TYR A 187 12.01 -4.95 -7.23
CA TYR A 187 12.23 -3.76 -8.04
C TYR A 187 10.90 -3.19 -8.54
N VAL A 188 10.77 -1.87 -8.53
CA VAL A 188 9.51 -1.17 -8.81
C VAL A 188 8.96 -1.42 -10.21
N ASN A 189 9.78 -1.83 -11.18
CA ASN A 189 9.36 -2.20 -12.53
C ASN A 189 8.92 -3.67 -12.68
N SER A 190 8.99 -4.46 -11.61
CA SER A 190 8.49 -5.83 -11.61
C SER A 190 6.97 -5.86 -11.62
N ASN A 191 6.39 -6.90 -12.23
CA ASN A 191 4.94 -7.07 -12.29
C ASN A 191 4.44 -7.93 -11.11
N ASN A 192 3.96 -7.29 -10.05
CA ASN A 192 3.45 -7.96 -8.86
C ASN A 192 1.94 -7.70 -8.67
N GLY A 193 1.33 -8.48 -7.78
CA GLY A 193 -0.08 -8.35 -7.42
C GLY A 193 -0.41 -6.99 -6.82
N VAL A 194 -1.64 -6.56 -7.01
CA VAL A 194 -2.20 -5.33 -6.46
C VAL A 194 -3.35 -5.67 -5.51
N ARG A 195 -3.22 -5.27 -4.24
CA ARG A 195 -4.23 -5.39 -3.19
C ARG A 195 -4.48 -4.00 -2.59
N PRO A 196 -5.41 -3.22 -3.14
CA PRO A 196 -5.70 -1.89 -2.62
C PRO A 196 -6.26 -1.94 -1.20
N ALA A 197 -5.96 -0.91 -0.44
CA ALA A 197 -6.53 -0.61 0.86
C ALA A 197 -7.37 0.65 0.80
N LEU A 198 -8.47 0.66 1.54
CA LEU A 198 -9.34 1.81 1.76
C LEU A 198 -9.88 1.78 3.18
N SER A 199 -10.35 2.93 3.65
CA SER A 199 -11.00 3.05 4.96
C SER A 199 -12.48 3.33 4.79
N LEU A 200 -13.30 2.69 5.61
CA LEU A 200 -14.73 2.98 5.69
C LEU A 200 -14.98 4.18 6.62
N LYS A 201 -16.09 4.89 6.42
CA LYS A 201 -16.57 5.87 7.40
C LYS A 201 -16.89 5.16 8.72
N SER A 202 -16.68 5.83 9.84
CA SER A 202 -16.91 5.25 11.18
C SER A 202 -18.36 4.89 11.47
N CYS A 203 -19.31 5.45 10.73
CA CYS A 203 -20.73 5.16 10.82
C CYS A 203 -21.17 3.91 10.06
N VAL A 204 -20.33 3.37 9.16
CA VAL A 204 -20.65 2.19 8.38
C VAL A 204 -20.75 0.97 9.30
N LYS A 205 -21.85 0.23 9.15
CA LYS A 205 -22.12 -1.01 9.89
C LYS A 205 -22.05 -2.21 8.94
N TYR A 206 -21.66 -3.35 9.46
CA TYR A 206 -21.78 -4.61 8.73
C TYR A 206 -23.17 -5.24 8.97
N SER A 207 -23.64 -6.02 8.01
CA SER A 207 -24.90 -6.76 8.10
C SER A 207 -24.68 -8.23 8.46
N SER A 208 -23.58 -8.82 8.02
CA SER A 208 -23.25 -10.22 8.21
C SER A 208 -21.75 -10.46 8.05
N GLY A 209 -21.31 -11.67 8.33
CA GLY A 209 -19.92 -12.12 8.26
C GLY A 209 -19.21 -12.06 9.61
N ASP A 210 -18.16 -12.84 9.77
CA ASP A 210 -17.29 -12.90 10.94
C ASP A 210 -15.86 -12.36 10.66
N GLY A 211 -15.61 -11.92 9.42
CA GLY A 211 -14.32 -11.43 8.96
C GLY A 211 -13.35 -12.52 8.52
N SER A 212 -13.78 -13.78 8.54
CA SER A 212 -13.00 -14.88 7.97
C SER A 212 -12.98 -14.79 6.43
N ALA A 213 -12.08 -15.54 5.81
CA ALA A 213 -12.01 -15.60 4.36
C ALA A 213 -13.25 -16.25 3.72
N ASN A 214 -13.93 -17.13 4.43
CA ASN A 214 -15.14 -17.82 3.96
C ASN A 214 -16.40 -17.00 4.26
N GLU A 215 -16.39 -16.20 5.32
CA GLU A 215 -17.49 -15.34 5.75
C GLU A 215 -17.01 -13.89 5.93
N PRO A 216 -16.60 -13.19 4.86
CA PRO A 216 -16.15 -11.81 4.95
C PRO A 216 -17.28 -10.89 5.43
N TYR A 217 -16.93 -9.84 6.15
CA TYR A 217 -17.92 -8.83 6.53
C TYR A 217 -18.61 -8.23 5.31
N THR A 218 -19.94 -8.22 5.34
CA THR A 218 -20.78 -7.56 4.34
C THR A 218 -21.29 -6.24 4.91
N ILE A 219 -21.12 -5.16 4.18
CA ILE A 219 -21.60 -3.83 4.57
C ILE A 219 -23.11 -3.81 4.58
N LYS A 220 -23.71 -3.21 5.62
CA LYS A 220 -25.13 -2.89 5.62
C LYS A 220 -25.38 -1.71 4.67
N GLU A 221 -25.95 -1.99 3.53
CA GLU A 221 -26.26 -0.95 2.54
C GLU A 221 -27.38 -0.03 3.01
N THR A 222 -27.19 1.27 2.77
CA THR A 222 -28.16 2.34 3.03
C THR A 222 -28.16 3.33 1.86
N GLU A 223 -29.21 4.13 1.72
CA GLU A 223 -29.30 5.12 0.65
C GLU A 223 -28.21 6.18 0.75
N THR A 224 -27.86 6.61 1.96
CA THR A 224 -26.92 7.71 2.23
C THR A 224 -25.50 7.24 2.53
N GLY A 225 -25.26 5.95 2.71
CA GLY A 225 -23.97 5.38 3.11
C GLY A 225 -23.79 5.20 4.63
N CYS A 226 -24.54 5.97 5.43
CA CYS A 226 -24.60 5.84 6.90
C CYS A 226 -26.08 5.95 7.40
#